data_eb56e1c9cb50d56383c9f715f03a2c2d
#
_entry.id   eb56e1c9cb50d56383c9f715f03a2c2d
#
_cell.length_a   1.000
_cell.length_b   1.000
_cell.length_c   1.000
_cell.angle_alpha   90.00
_cell.angle_beta   90.00
_cell.angle_gamma   90.00
#
_symmetry.space_group_name_H-M   'P 1'
#
loop_
_entity.id
_entity.type
_entity.pdbx_description
1 polymer ?
#
loop_
_entity_poly.entity_id
_entity_poly.type
_entity_poly.pdbx_seq_one_letter_code
_entity_poly.pdbx_strand_id
1 'polypeptide(L)'
;GWSLSMVGEAREALTNDMPFDPQILKLENNFDFLSRANRFIKDGHRYDEDGAIVKNINRLMAQNQQLSVVQNLQNIKGEAEMWFMLQMMTTLAIEADSYVSSGDLSQMLPDRTVRVILKQIKDATHPFAQDGYIELRNQAGQVQQGEWVLSHEGWLAMLGSQEEVDSIVPKEDEDENINMLTSYKQLAQRPLYFSGKTEEQVQTLTKLLHEEQLAKVRQALKAHKMPLGFCCLFYGTPGTGKTELVQQLAIATQRDL
;
A
#
# COMPACT_ATOMS: atom_id res chain seq x y z
N GLY A 1 -38.33 18.02 -11.43
CA GLY A 1 -38.62 18.51 -10.09
C GLY A 1 -37.35 18.69 -9.32
N TRP A 2 -37.14 19.82 -8.70
CA TRP A 2 -35.96 20.13 -7.86
C TRP A 2 -36.07 19.33 -6.56
N SER A 3 -35.09 18.48 -6.26
CA SER A 3 -34.96 17.87 -4.94
C SER A 3 -33.90 18.64 -4.15
N LEU A 4 -34.26 19.21 -3.02
CA LEU A 4 -33.32 19.78 -2.05
C LEU A 4 -32.81 18.61 -1.20
N SER A 5 -31.55 18.23 -1.37
CA SER A 5 -30.86 17.35 -0.41
C SER A 5 -30.02 18.18 0.54
N MET A 6 -30.18 17.91 1.83
CA MET A 6 -29.36 18.55 2.88
C MET A 6 -28.04 17.80 2.99
N VAL A 7 -26.92 18.51 3.00
CA VAL A 7 -25.58 17.93 3.26
C VAL A 7 -25.63 17.18 4.60
N GLY A 8 -25.01 15.99 4.67
CA GLY A 8 -25.09 15.11 5.84
C GLY A 8 -24.78 15.79 7.16
N GLU A 9 -23.82 16.71 7.18
CA GLU A 9 -23.44 17.51 8.35
C GLU A 9 -24.46 18.54 8.75
N ALA A 10 -25.13 19.18 7.80
CA ALA A 10 -26.24 20.06 8.12
C ALA A 10 -27.40 19.28 8.73
N ARG A 11 -27.59 18.03 8.29
CA ARG A 11 -28.57 17.09 8.86
C ARG A 11 -28.18 16.68 10.28
N GLU A 12 -26.92 16.32 10.51
CA GLU A 12 -26.38 15.97 11.83
C GLU A 12 -26.46 17.16 12.80
N ALA A 13 -26.03 18.35 12.37
CA ALA A 13 -26.11 19.55 13.15
C ALA A 13 -27.58 19.90 13.52
N LEU A 14 -28.49 19.79 12.56
CA LEU A 14 -29.90 19.99 12.78
C LEU A 14 -30.50 18.95 13.73
N THR A 15 -30.10 17.68 13.61
CA THR A 15 -30.60 16.58 14.43
C THR A 15 -30.13 16.71 15.90
N ASN A 16 -28.93 17.23 16.10
CA ASN A 16 -28.28 17.35 17.41
C ASN A 16 -28.37 18.77 18.01
N ASP A 17 -29.14 19.66 17.37
CA ASP A 17 -29.28 21.08 17.77
C ASP A 17 -27.93 21.82 17.89
N MET A 18 -27.00 21.49 17.00
CA MET A 18 -25.65 22.06 16.94
C MET A 18 -25.59 23.20 15.92
N PRO A 19 -24.81 24.27 16.19
CA PRO A 19 -24.61 25.33 15.22
C PRO A 19 -23.87 24.78 13.97
N PHE A 20 -24.43 25.06 12.82
CA PHE A 20 -23.81 24.72 11.53
C PHE A 20 -23.44 26.00 10.78
N ASP A 21 -22.13 26.20 10.60
CA ASP A 21 -21.62 27.28 9.75
C ASP A 21 -20.97 26.65 8.49
N PRO A 22 -21.61 26.74 7.32
CA PRO A 22 -21.09 26.20 6.08
C PRO A 22 -19.82 26.93 5.59
N GLN A 23 -19.43 28.03 6.22
CA GLN A 23 -18.24 28.79 5.86
C GLN A 23 -17.00 28.40 6.67
N ILE A 24 -17.15 27.70 7.80
CA ILE A 24 -16.03 27.28 8.66
C ILE A 24 -15.81 25.78 8.54
N LEU A 25 -15.13 25.38 7.45
CA LEU A 25 -14.60 24.04 7.28
C LEU A 25 -13.12 23.98 7.64
N LYS A 26 -12.73 24.59 8.76
CA LYS A 26 -11.35 24.52 9.25
C LYS A 26 -11.12 23.22 9.99
N LEU A 27 -10.26 22.39 9.47
CA LEU A 27 -9.98 21.05 9.99
C LEU A 27 -8.69 21.07 10.82
N GLU A 28 -8.59 20.18 11.78
CA GLU A 28 -7.48 20.16 12.73
C GLU A 28 -6.31 19.32 12.24
N ASN A 29 -6.56 18.27 11.44
CA ASN A 29 -5.55 17.30 11.01
C ASN A 29 -5.78 16.78 9.59
N ASN A 30 -4.80 16.06 9.06
CA ASN A 30 -4.84 15.49 7.73
C ASN A 30 -5.90 14.39 7.57
N PHE A 31 -6.18 13.61 8.62
CA PHE A 31 -7.20 12.55 8.59
C PHE A 31 -8.59 13.12 8.39
N ASP A 32 -8.93 14.20 9.11
CA ASP A 32 -10.23 14.88 8.96
C ASP A 32 -10.40 15.42 7.54
N PHE A 33 -9.32 15.95 6.94
CA PHE A 33 -9.35 16.41 5.55
C PHE A 33 -9.64 15.24 4.59
N LEU A 34 -8.92 14.14 4.70
CA LEU A 34 -9.12 12.96 3.85
C LEU A 34 -10.51 12.36 4.03
N SER A 35 -10.98 12.28 5.29
CA SER A 35 -12.31 11.78 5.63
C SER A 35 -13.40 12.65 5.00
N ARG A 36 -13.24 13.98 5.06
CA ARG A 36 -14.18 14.92 4.47
C ARG A 36 -14.16 14.87 2.93
N ALA A 37 -12.97 14.79 2.34
CA ALA A 37 -12.81 14.64 0.90
C ALA A 37 -13.46 13.35 0.40
N ASN A 38 -13.23 12.22 1.11
CA ASN A 38 -13.86 10.95 0.79
C ASN A 38 -15.39 11.03 0.81
N ARG A 39 -15.96 11.70 1.81
CA ARG A 39 -17.40 11.90 1.89
C ARG A 39 -17.94 12.65 0.67
N PHE A 40 -17.27 13.73 0.24
CA PHE A 40 -17.66 14.45 -0.99
C PHE A 40 -17.58 13.56 -2.23
N ILE A 41 -16.57 12.72 -2.34
CA ILE A 41 -16.40 11.76 -3.46
C ILE A 41 -17.57 10.77 -3.46
N LYS A 42 -17.90 10.17 -2.33
CA LYS A 42 -18.95 9.14 -2.22
C LYS A 42 -20.37 9.73 -2.40
N ASP A 43 -20.64 10.88 -1.80
CA ASP A 43 -21.95 11.54 -1.91
C ASP A 43 -22.17 12.05 -3.33
N GLY A 44 -21.15 12.60 -4.00
CA GLY A 44 -21.23 13.13 -5.34
C GLY A 44 -21.47 12.08 -6.41
N HIS A 45 -21.00 10.86 -6.21
CA HIS A 45 -21.18 9.77 -7.18
C HIS A 45 -22.66 9.45 -7.50
N ARG A 46 -23.58 9.88 -6.66
CA ARG A 46 -25.03 9.72 -6.88
C ARG A 46 -25.69 10.90 -7.60
N TYR A 47 -25.05 12.08 -7.66
CA TYR A 47 -25.72 13.33 -8.05
C TYR A 47 -24.81 14.35 -8.78
N ASP A 48 -23.61 13.99 -9.23
CA ASP A 48 -22.66 14.96 -9.76
C ASP A 48 -22.84 15.23 -11.27
N GLU A 49 -23.96 15.87 -11.61
CA GLU A 49 -24.16 16.37 -12.99
C GLU A 49 -23.38 17.68 -13.28
N ASP A 50 -22.88 18.41 -12.25
CA ASP A 50 -22.34 19.78 -12.37
C ASP A 50 -20.91 19.97 -11.87
N GLY A 51 -20.13 18.94 -11.62
CA GLY A 51 -18.75 19.05 -11.06
C GLY A 51 -18.75 19.56 -9.62
N ALA A 52 -19.78 19.25 -8.84
CA ALA A 52 -19.93 19.69 -7.46
C ALA A 52 -18.85 19.10 -6.53
N ILE A 53 -18.41 17.86 -6.78
CA ILE A 53 -17.32 17.22 -6.02
C ILE A 53 -16.07 18.06 -6.10
N VAL A 54 -15.63 18.38 -7.31
CA VAL A 54 -14.40 19.17 -7.56
C VAL A 54 -14.49 20.55 -6.90
N LYS A 55 -15.66 21.22 -7.01
CA LYS A 55 -15.88 22.53 -6.37
C LYS A 55 -15.81 22.43 -4.84
N ASN A 56 -16.41 21.41 -4.24
CA ASN A 56 -16.42 21.23 -2.78
C ASN A 56 -15.03 20.90 -2.26
N ILE A 57 -14.29 20.01 -2.93
CA ILE A 57 -12.93 19.66 -2.52
C ILE A 57 -11.99 20.86 -2.71
N ASN A 58 -12.08 21.59 -3.82
CA ASN A 58 -11.29 22.81 -4.03
C ASN A 58 -11.56 23.85 -2.94
N ARG A 59 -12.82 24.03 -2.52
CA ARG A 59 -13.18 24.91 -1.41
C ARG A 59 -12.59 24.38 -0.10
N LEU A 60 -12.68 23.09 0.16
CA LEU A 60 -12.09 22.45 1.35
C LEU A 60 -10.57 22.68 1.40
N MET A 61 -9.87 22.48 0.27
CA MET A 61 -8.43 22.73 0.17
C MET A 61 -8.09 24.20 0.41
N ALA A 62 -8.86 25.13 -0.18
CA ALA A 62 -8.64 26.56 -0.01
C ALA A 62 -8.78 27.02 1.46
N GLN A 63 -9.65 26.38 2.23
CA GLN A 63 -9.87 26.69 3.64
C GLN A 63 -8.90 26.01 4.59
N ASN A 64 -8.13 25.00 4.12
CA ASN A 64 -7.27 24.14 4.94
C ASN A 64 -5.83 24.11 4.46
N GLN A 65 -5.32 25.21 3.92
CA GLN A 65 -3.94 25.32 3.41
C GLN A 65 -2.85 25.12 4.46
N GLN A 66 -3.20 25.14 5.75
CA GLN A 66 -2.27 24.85 6.85
C GLN A 66 -1.91 23.35 6.93
N LEU A 67 -2.71 22.46 6.36
CA LEU A 67 -2.50 21.03 6.41
C LEU A 67 -1.43 20.59 5.38
N SER A 68 -0.51 19.73 5.79
CA SER A 68 0.57 19.26 4.94
C SER A 68 0.03 18.50 3.72
N VAL A 69 -1.00 17.66 3.89
CA VAL A 69 -1.63 16.94 2.78
C VAL A 69 -2.17 17.89 1.72
N VAL A 70 -2.77 19.01 2.11
CA VAL A 70 -3.29 20.00 1.16
C VAL A 70 -2.16 20.68 0.40
N GLN A 71 -1.11 21.10 1.11
CA GLN A 71 0.06 21.73 0.50
C GLN A 71 0.74 20.79 -0.51
N ASN A 72 0.94 19.52 -0.11
CA ASN A 72 1.61 18.54 -0.95
C ASN A 72 0.77 18.13 -2.15
N LEU A 73 -0.54 17.99 -2.01
CA LEU A 73 -1.43 17.75 -3.15
C LEU A 73 -1.39 18.91 -4.15
N GLN A 74 -1.39 20.17 -3.67
CA GLN A 74 -1.30 21.36 -4.53
C GLN A 74 0.06 21.50 -5.24
N ASN A 75 1.12 20.89 -4.71
CA ASN A 75 2.43 20.86 -5.33
C ASN A 75 2.54 19.83 -6.48
N ILE A 76 1.59 18.92 -6.61
CA ILE A 76 1.57 17.95 -7.70
C ILE A 76 1.35 18.67 -9.03
N LYS A 77 2.23 18.40 -9.99
CA LYS A 77 2.11 18.95 -11.34
C LYS A 77 1.02 18.18 -12.11
N GLY A 78 -0.05 18.90 -12.41
CA GLY A 78 -1.18 18.35 -13.16
C GLY A 78 -2.41 18.11 -12.27
N GLU A 79 -3.54 18.61 -12.75
CA GLU A 79 -4.81 18.49 -12.01
C GLU A 79 -5.28 17.04 -11.94
N ALA A 80 -5.13 16.28 -13.02
CA ALA A 80 -5.52 14.88 -13.05
C ALA A 80 -4.68 14.03 -12.07
N GLU A 81 -3.38 14.31 -11.98
CA GLU A 81 -2.45 13.64 -11.07
C GLU A 81 -2.76 13.96 -9.60
N MET A 82 -3.16 15.18 -9.31
CA MET A 82 -3.60 15.60 -7.97
C MET A 82 -4.88 14.85 -7.56
N TRP A 83 -5.89 14.78 -8.43
CA TRP A 83 -7.12 14.04 -8.17
C TRP A 83 -6.87 12.53 -8.04
N PHE A 84 -5.98 12.00 -8.87
CA PHE A 84 -5.56 10.60 -8.80
C PHE A 84 -4.94 10.29 -7.43
N MET A 85 -4.01 11.11 -6.96
CA MET A 85 -3.35 10.94 -5.66
C MET A 85 -4.33 11.07 -4.51
N LEU A 86 -5.19 12.09 -4.52
CA LEU A 86 -6.22 12.26 -3.49
C LEU A 86 -7.12 11.05 -3.40
N GLN A 87 -7.55 10.50 -4.52
CA GLN A 87 -8.42 9.32 -4.53
C GLN A 87 -7.71 8.07 -4.04
N MET A 88 -6.44 7.86 -4.40
CA MET A 88 -5.64 6.79 -3.81
C MET A 88 -5.58 6.90 -2.28
N MET A 89 -5.27 8.09 -1.78
CA MET A 89 -5.17 8.31 -0.32
C MET A 89 -6.49 8.08 0.40
N THR A 90 -7.61 8.57 -0.16
CA THR A 90 -8.93 8.41 0.48
C THR A 90 -9.38 6.95 0.49
N THR A 91 -9.15 6.21 -0.59
CA THR A 91 -9.50 4.77 -0.65
C THR A 91 -8.65 3.96 0.34
N LEU A 92 -7.35 4.16 0.37
CA LEU A 92 -6.46 3.40 1.26
C LEU A 92 -6.61 3.77 2.74
N ALA A 93 -6.72 5.06 3.07
CA ALA A 93 -6.71 5.51 4.46
C ALA A 93 -8.11 5.55 5.11
N ILE A 94 -9.14 5.93 4.36
CA ILE A 94 -10.47 6.16 4.93
C ILE A 94 -11.40 4.97 4.71
N GLU A 95 -11.33 4.34 3.53
CA GLU A 95 -12.09 3.11 3.26
C GLU A 95 -11.35 1.88 3.80
N ALA A 96 -10.09 2.07 4.22
CA ALA A 96 -9.20 1.03 4.73
C ALA A 96 -9.05 -0.16 3.76
N ASP A 97 -9.11 0.13 2.46
CA ASP A 97 -8.88 -0.89 1.43
C ASP A 97 -7.38 -1.24 1.36
N SER A 98 -7.09 -2.50 1.18
CA SER A 98 -5.70 -2.98 1.08
C SER A 98 -5.01 -2.58 -0.23
N TYR A 99 -5.77 -2.13 -1.23
CA TYR A 99 -5.28 -1.69 -2.53
C TYR A 99 -6.32 -0.83 -3.25
N VAL A 100 -5.89 -0.17 -4.32
CA VAL A 100 -6.76 0.61 -5.19
C VAL A 100 -6.79 -0.02 -6.58
N SER A 101 -7.99 -0.21 -7.13
CA SER A 101 -8.21 -0.67 -8.50
C SER A 101 -8.42 0.50 -9.46
N SER A 102 -8.39 0.22 -10.76
CA SER A 102 -8.74 1.24 -11.77
C SER A 102 -10.19 1.72 -11.65
N GLY A 103 -11.09 0.88 -11.13
CA GLY A 103 -12.50 1.24 -10.92
C GLY A 103 -12.67 2.28 -9.83
N ASP A 104 -11.90 2.15 -8.74
CA ASP A 104 -11.94 3.11 -7.63
C ASP A 104 -11.46 4.50 -8.09
N LEU A 105 -10.39 4.55 -8.89
CA LEU A 105 -9.83 5.80 -9.42
C LEU A 105 -10.73 6.50 -10.45
N SER A 106 -11.66 5.78 -11.04
CA SER A 106 -12.61 6.32 -12.03
C SER A 106 -13.79 7.05 -11.41
N GLN A 107 -13.85 7.20 -10.10
CA GLN A 107 -14.90 7.96 -9.43
C GLN A 107 -14.77 9.47 -9.65
N MET A 108 -13.53 9.97 -9.72
CA MET A 108 -13.25 11.40 -9.95
C MET A 108 -12.66 11.70 -11.32
N LEU A 109 -12.03 10.71 -11.94
CA LEU A 109 -11.33 10.87 -13.20
C LEU A 109 -11.97 10.04 -14.31
N PRO A 110 -11.97 10.53 -15.55
CA PRO A 110 -12.40 9.72 -16.69
C PRO A 110 -11.54 8.45 -16.81
N ASP A 111 -12.17 7.31 -17.09
CA ASP A 111 -11.51 6.00 -17.27
C ASP A 111 -10.28 6.06 -18.19
N ARG A 112 -10.36 6.85 -19.25
CA ARG A 112 -9.25 7.03 -20.19
C ARG A 112 -8.03 7.66 -19.51
N THR A 113 -8.24 8.68 -18.68
CA THR A 113 -7.19 9.36 -17.94
C THR A 113 -6.54 8.41 -16.94
N VAL A 114 -7.35 7.69 -16.16
CA VAL A 114 -6.87 6.68 -15.19
C VAL A 114 -6.00 5.63 -15.89
N ARG A 115 -6.47 5.08 -17.01
CA ARG A 115 -5.71 4.07 -17.78
C ARG A 115 -4.38 4.61 -18.30
N VAL A 116 -4.32 5.87 -18.72
CA VAL A 116 -3.07 6.49 -19.20
C VAL A 116 -2.08 6.63 -18.04
N ILE A 117 -2.52 7.18 -16.90
CA ILE A 117 -1.67 7.34 -15.71
C ILE A 117 -1.16 5.98 -15.23
N LEU A 118 -2.04 4.98 -15.04
CA LEU A 118 -1.65 3.64 -14.59
C LEU A 118 -0.69 2.93 -15.56
N LYS A 119 -0.88 3.12 -16.86
CA LYS A 119 0.06 2.60 -17.85
C LYS A 119 1.43 3.25 -17.72
N GLN A 120 1.50 4.56 -17.59
CA GLN A 120 2.76 5.29 -17.42
C GLN A 120 3.46 4.91 -16.10
N ILE A 121 2.70 4.67 -15.01
CA ILE A 121 3.25 4.16 -13.75
C ILE A 121 3.83 2.77 -13.95
N LYS A 122 3.11 1.86 -14.61
CA LYS A 122 3.58 0.50 -14.91
C LYS A 122 4.84 0.50 -15.78
N ASP A 123 4.92 1.42 -16.75
CA ASP A 123 6.06 1.56 -17.65
C ASP A 123 7.22 2.38 -17.01
N ALA A 124 7.09 2.76 -15.73
CA ALA A 124 8.03 3.59 -14.96
C ALA A 124 8.39 4.94 -15.63
N THR A 125 7.48 5.48 -16.43
CA THR A 125 7.63 6.78 -17.11
C THR A 125 6.91 7.92 -16.38
N HIS A 126 6.00 7.61 -15.48
CA HIS A 126 5.28 8.60 -14.67
C HIS A 126 6.12 9.07 -13.48
N PRO A 127 6.07 10.37 -13.09
CA PRO A 127 6.79 10.87 -11.92
C PRO A 127 6.53 10.07 -10.64
N PHE A 128 5.29 9.69 -10.38
CA PHE A 128 4.93 8.88 -9.19
C PHE A 128 5.65 7.53 -9.11
N ALA A 129 5.96 6.92 -10.25
CA ALA A 129 6.75 5.69 -10.29
C ALA A 129 8.25 5.96 -10.18
N GLN A 130 8.73 7.05 -10.78
CA GLN A 130 10.14 7.45 -10.73
C GLN A 130 10.55 7.86 -9.31
N ASP A 131 9.66 8.54 -8.59
CA ASP A 131 9.84 8.94 -7.20
C ASP A 131 9.51 7.80 -6.21
N GLY A 132 9.04 6.66 -6.72
CA GLY A 132 8.71 5.49 -5.91
C GLY A 132 7.45 5.66 -5.05
N TYR A 133 6.53 6.56 -5.39
CA TYR A 133 5.33 6.85 -4.57
C TYR A 133 4.24 5.80 -4.74
N ILE A 134 4.13 5.20 -5.91
CA ILE A 134 3.07 4.24 -6.24
C ILE A 134 3.69 2.98 -6.81
N GLU A 135 3.24 1.85 -6.30
CA GLU A 135 3.69 0.53 -6.72
C GLU A 135 2.52 -0.46 -6.85
N LEU A 136 2.80 -1.58 -7.51
CA LEU A 136 1.86 -2.71 -7.52
C LEU A 136 1.92 -3.43 -6.18
N ARG A 137 0.75 -3.78 -5.64
CA ARG A 137 0.67 -4.55 -4.40
C ARG A 137 1.46 -5.84 -4.53
N ASN A 138 2.26 -6.14 -3.52
CA ASN A 138 3.01 -7.37 -3.42
C ASN A 138 2.48 -8.16 -2.21
N GLN A 139 1.76 -9.24 -2.46
CA GLN A 139 1.24 -10.11 -1.43
C GLN A 139 1.97 -11.46 -1.45
N ALA A 140 2.58 -11.82 -0.34
CA ALA A 140 3.33 -13.07 -0.19
C ALA A 140 4.39 -13.30 -1.29
N GLY A 141 5.06 -12.25 -1.75
CA GLY A 141 6.08 -12.31 -2.79
C GLY A 141 5.52 -12.39 -4.22
N GLN A 142 4.21 -12.25 -4.39
CA GLN A 142 3.55 -12.22 -5.70
C GLN A 142 2.98 -10.83 -5.98
N VAL A 143 3.42 -10.24 -7.11
CA VAL A 143 2.89 -8.96 -7.58
C VAL A 143 1.48 -9.14 -8.09
N GLN A 144 0.52 -8.43 -7.48
CA GLN A 144 -0.88 -8.46 -7.87
C GLN A 144 -1.13 -7.48 -9.02
N GLN A 145 -1.49 -8.02 -10.19
CA GLN A 145 -1.73 -7.20 -11.37
C GLN A 145 -3.04 -6.42 -11.24
N GLY A 146 -2.95 -5.07 -11.38
CA GLY A 146 -4.11 -4.18 -11.30
C GLY A 146 -4.48 -3.75 -9.87
N GLU A 147 -3.71 -4.16 -8.86
CA GLU A 147 -3.82 -3.71 -7.48
C GLU A 147 -2.68 -2.73 -7.17
N TRP A 148 -3.04 -1.49 -6.85
CA TRP A 148 -2.08 -0.41 -6.66
C TRP A 148 -2.09 0.06 -5.21
N VAL A 149 -0.91 0.39 -4.69
CA VAL A 149 -0.73 0.90 -3.33
C VAL A 149 0.18 2.12 -3.33
N LEU A 150 0.04 2.96 -2.31
CA LEU A 150 1.03 3.97 -2.01
C LEU A 150 2.16 3.32 -1.21
N SER A 151 3.39 3.56 -1.64
CA SER A 151 4.56 3.17 -0.86
C SER A 151 4.68 4.00 0.42
N HIS A 152 5.57 3.59 1.31
CA HIS A 152 5.89 4.39 2.49
C HIS A 152 6.40 5.79 2.11
N GLU A 153 7.24 5.88 1.08
CA GLU A 153 7.74 7.15 0.54
C GLU A 153 6.61 8.02 -0.01
N GLY A 154 5.63 7.42 -0.68
CA GLY A 154 4.45 8.11 -1.18
C GLY A 154 3.59 8.70 -0.05
N TRP A 155 3.34 7.93 0.99
CA TRP A 155 2.63 8.42 2.17
C TRP A 155 3.39 9.55 2.87
N LEU A 156 4.69 9.38 3.09
CA LEU A 156 5.52 10.39 3.74
C LEU A 156 5.58 11.70 2.92
N ALA A 157 5.67 11.60 1.60
CA ALA A 157 5.66 12.76 0.72
C ALA A 157 4.34 13.53 0.79
N MET A 158 3.20 12.84 0.96
CA MET A 158 1.88 13.47 1.02
C MET A 158 1.52 13.97 2.42
N LEU A 159 1.83 13.23 3.47
CA LEU A 159 1.46 13.58 4.85
C LEU A 159 2.52 14.44 5.56
N GLY A 160 3.76 14.42 5.11
CA GLY A 160 4.83 15.30 5.55
C GLY A 160 5.61 14.84 6.78
N SER A 161 5.11 13.88 7.56
CA SER A 161 5.84 13.33 8.71
C SER A 161 5.50 11.86 8.98
N GLN A 162 6.43 11.16 9.65
CA GLN A 162 6.23 9.77 10.05
C GLN A 162 5.09 9.61 11.06
N GLU A 163 4.92 10.57 11.98
CA GLU A 163 3.85 10.56 12.96
C GLU A 163 2.46 10.58 12.30
N GLU A 164 2.31 11.39 11.26
CA GLU A 164 1.06 11.45 10.47
C GLU A 164 0.84 10.14 9.70
N VAL A 165 1.89 9.56 9.11
CA VAL A 165 1.79 8.26 8.44
C VAL A 165 1.35 7.19 9.43
N ASP A 166 1.97 7.08 10.60
CA ASP A 166 1.64 6.08 11.62
C ASP A 166 0.23 6.24 12.20
N SER A 167 -0.34 7.46 12.12
CA SER A 167 -1.67 7.75 12.64
C SER A 167 -2.79 7.55 11.61
N ILE A 168 -2.50 7.70 10.32
CA ILE A 168 -3.50 7.75 9.25
C ILE A 168 -3.52 6.46 8.44
N VAL A 169 -2.34 5.92 8.13
CA VAL A 169 -2.24 4.73 7.30
C VAL A 169 -2.66 3.52 8.12
N PRO A 170 -3.69 2.76 7.69
CA PRO A 170 -4.03 1.51 8.33
C PRO A 170 -2.77 0.66 8.38
N LYS A 171 -2.39 0.23 9.58
CA LYS A 171 -1.35 -0.78 9.67
C LYS A 171 -1.92 -2.00 9.00
N GLU A 172 -1.30 -2.42 7.89
CA GLU A 172 -1.57 -3.79 7.43
C GLU A 172 -1.37 -4.65 8.67
N ASP A 173 -2.40 -5.40 9.04
CA ASP A 173 -2.26 -6.37 10.11
C ASP A 173 -1.08 -7.25 9.70
N GLU A 174 0.09 -6.96 10.29
CA GLU A 174 1.28 -7.81 10.15
C GLU A 174 0.90 -9.26 10.48
N ASP A 175 -0.19 -9.44 11.23
CA ASP A 175 -0.75 -10.73 11.63
C ASP A 175 -1.36 -11.54 10.47
N GLU A 176 -1.93 -10.97 9.42
CA GLU A 176 -2.42 -11.77 8.29
C GLU A 176 -1.29 -12.32 7.41
N ASN A 177 -0.18 -11.60 7.26
CA ASN A 177 1.01 -12.09 6.58
C ASN A 177 1.92 -12.93 7.49
N ILE A 178 1.95 -12.62 8.80
CA ILE A 178 2.72 -13.37 9.81
C ILE A 178 2.07 -14.71 10.12
N ASN A 179 0.75 -14.84 10.03
CA ASN A 179 0.04 -16.11 10.22
C ASN A 179 0.33 -17.16 9.13
N MET A 180 0.96 -16.81 8.02
CA MET A 180 1.47 -17.76 7.04
C MET A 180 2.92 -18.21 7.33
N LEU A 181 3.66 -17.44 8.13
CA LEU A 181 5.04 -17.77 8.49
C LEU A 181 5.08 -18.47 9.85
N THR A 182 5.57 -19.69 9.87
CA THR A 182 5.85 -20.39 11.11
C THR A 182 7.19 -19.94 11.65
N SER A 183 7.22 -19.33 12.84
CA SER A 183 8.48 -18.88 13.44
C SER A 183 9.41 -20.08 13.68
N TYR A 184 10.69 -19.91 13.32
CA TYR A 184 11.71 -20.93 13.53
C TYR A 184 11.82 -21.37 15.01
N LYS A 185 11.43 -20.50 15.96
CA LYS A 185 11.41 -20.80 17.39
C LYS A 185 10.31 -21.81 17.79
N GLN A 186 9.28 -21.95 16.94
CA GLN A 186 8.18 -22.89 17.16
C GLN A 186 8.41 -24.23 16.49
N LEU A 187 9.46 -24.33 15.65
CA LEU A 187 9.79 -25.56 14.94
C LEU A 187 10.53 -26.54 15.84
N ALA A 188 10.18 -27.81 15.75
CA ALA A 188 10.83 -28.86 16.50
C ALA A 188 12.17 -29.24 15.87
N GLN A 189 13.27 -29.19 16.63
CA GLN A 189 14.55 -29.67 16.18
C GLN A 189 14.55 -31.19 16.07
N ARG A 190 14.85 -31.72 14.88
CA ARG A 190 14.90 -33.16 14.62
C ARG A 190 16.19 -33.52 13.88
N PRO A 191 16.87 -34.60 14.24
CA PRO A 191 18.04 -35.05 13.52
C PRO A 191 17.65 -35.60 12.15
N LEU A 192 18.32 -35.16 11.12
CA LEU A 192 18.20 -35.69 9.76
C LEU A 192 19.49 -36.36 9.37
N TYR A 193 19.36 -37.52 8.74
CA TYR A 193 20.48 -38.30 8.27
C TYR A 193 20.44 -38.42 6.77
N PHE A 194 21.44 -37.86 6.11
CA PHE A 194 21.61 -37.94 4.68
C PHE A 194 22.85 -38.76 4.33
N SER A 195 22.85 -39.40 3.19
CA SER A 195 24.02 -40.17 2.73
C SER A 195 24.81 -39.39 1.68
N GLY A 196 26.15 -39.43 1.81
CA GLY A 196 27.10 -39.01 0.81
C GLY A 196 26.84 -37.63 0.19
N LYS A 197 26.59 -37.59 -1.11
CA LYS A 197 26.43 -36.37 -1.88
C LYS A 197 25.30 -35.45 -1.41
N THR A 198 24.21 -36.00 -0.85
CA THR A 198 23.09 -35.22 -0.34
C THR A 198 23.48 -34.44 0.90
N GLU A 199 24.28 -35.03 1.78
CA GLU A 199 24.79 -34.36 2.98
C GLU A 199 25.68 -33.16 2.62
N GLU A 200 26.57 -33.32 1.66
CA GLU A 200 27.42 -32.22 1.17
C GLU A 200 26.59 -31.08 0.58
N GLN A 201 25.53 -31.39 -0.19
CA GLN A 201 24.61 -30.39 -0.73
C GLN A 201 23.87 -29.63 0.35
N VAL A 202 23.36 -30.33 1.37
CA VAL A 202 22.67 -29.70 2.52
C VAL A 202 23.61 -28.79 3.29
N GLN A 203 24.84 -29.22 3.58
CA GLN A 203 25.84 -28.41 4.26
C GLN A 203 26.19 -27.17 3.44
N THR A 204 26.32 -27.29 2.13
CA THR A 204 26.61 -26.17 1.23
C THR A 204 25.45 -25.16 1.23
N LEU A 205 24.20 -25.66 1.16
CA LEU A 205 23.01 -24.83 1.20
C LEU A 205 22.89 -24.09 2.55
N THR A 206 23.11 -24.78 3.67
CA THR A 206 23.10 -24.17 5.00
C THR A 206 24.11 -23.04 5.10
N LYS A 207 25.35 -23.27 4.65
CA LYS A 207 26.39 -22.22 4.64
C LYS A 207 26.01 -21.02 3.77
N LEU A 208 25.39 -21.26 2.59
CA LEU A 208 24.97 -20.22 1.68
C LEU A 208 23.85 -19.34 2.30
N LEU A 209 22.94 -19.96 3.06
CA LEU A 209 21.81 -19.27 3.69
C LEU A 209 22.19 -18.50 4.98
N HIS A 210 23.38 -18.68 5.53
CA HIS A 210 23.85 -17.83 6.61
C HIS A 210 23.96 -16.36 6.18
N GLU A 211 23.57 -15.44 7.08
CA GLU A 211 23.41 -14.01 6.80
C GLU A 211 24.60 -13.38 6.08
N GLU A 212 25.82 -13.66 6.55
CA GLU A 212 27.04 -13.10 5.95
C GLU A 212 27.25 -13.53 4.49
N GLN A 213 27.00 -14.80 4.18
CA GLN A 213 27.19 -15.32 2.83
C GLN A 213 26.07 -14.87 1.90
N LEU A 214 24.85 -14.87 2.39
CA LEU A 214 23.71 -14.40 1.63
C LEU A 214 23.82 -12.91 1.30
N ALA A 215 24.32 -12.08 2.22
CA ALA A 215 24.58 -10.68 1.97
C ALA A 215 25.59 -10.47 0.83
N LYS A 216 26.67 -11.27 0.79
CA LYS A 216 27.65 -11.23 -0.31
C LYS A 216 27.01 -11.63 -1.65
N VAL A 217 26.18 -12.67 -1.65
CA VAL A 217 25.46 -13.12 -2.86
C VAL A 217 24.49 -12.03 -3.34
N ARG A 218 23.72 -11.42 -2.45
CA ARG A 218 22.81 -10.32 -2.78
C ARG A 218 23.57 -9.12 -3.36
N GLN A 219 24.71 -8.77 -2.78
CA GLN A 219 25.54 -7.69 -3.29
C GLN A 219 26.07 -7.98 -4.71
N ALA A 220 26.51 -9.22 -4.98
CA ALA A 220 26.95 -9.63 -6.31
C ALA A 220 25.78 -9.60 -7.32
N LEU A 221 24.60 -10.11 -6.96
CA LEU A 221 23.40 -10.07 -7.79
C LEU A 221 23.00 -8.62 -8.12
N LYS A 222 23.02 -7.74 -7.12
CA LYS A 222 22.76 -6.31 -7.31
C LYS A 222 23.73 -5.64 -8.27
N ALA A 223 25.03 -5.96 -8.15
CA ALA A 223 26.06 -5.43 -9.05
C ALA A 223 25.83 -5.86 -10.53
N HIS A 224 25.25 -7.03 -10.73
CA HIS A 224 24.90 -7.56 -12.06
C HIS A 224 23.47 -7.26 -12.50
N LYS A 225 22.73 -6.41 -11.75
CA LYS A 225 21.30 -6.09 -12.01
C LYS A 225 20.40 -7.32 -12.10
N MET A 226 20.70 -8.36 -11.33
CA MET A 226 19.92 -9.57 -11.24
C MET A 226 18.91 -9.51 -10.07
N PRO A 227 17.78 -10.24 -10.13
CA PRO A 227 16.86 -10.36 -9.02
C PRO A 227 17.56 -10.83 -7.74
N LEU A 228 17.21 -10.24 -6.58
CA LEU A 228 17.87 -10.52 -5.31
C LEU A 228 17.35 -11.81 -4.62
N GLY A 229 16.37 -12.46 -5.23
CA GLY A 229 15.78 -13.69 -4.70
C GLY A 229 16.71 -14.91 -4.90
N PHE A 230 16.60 -15.85 -3.95
CA PHE A 230 17.23 -17.16 -4.03
C PHE A 230 16.14 -18.23 -4.06
N CYS A 231 16.11 -19.06 -5.09
CA CYS A 231 15.16 -20.14 -5.24
C CYS A 231 15.89 -21.48 -5.15
N CYS A 232 15.37 -22.36 -4.27
CA CYS A 232 15.89 -23.73 -4.11
C CYS A 232 14.76 -24.73 -4.33
N LEU A 233 14.98 -25.68 -5.24
CA LEU A 233 14.04 -26.74 -5.52
C LEU A 233 14.48 -28.04 -4.83
N PHE A 234 13.67 -28.53 -3.88
CA PHE A 234 13.83 -29.84 -3.26
C PHE A 234 13.00 -30.88 -4.02
N TYR A 235 13.63 -31.88 -4.58
CA TYR A 235 12.96 -32.94 -5.33
C TYR A 235 13.33 -34.33 -4.79
N GLY A 236 12.46 -35.31 -5.00
CA GLY A 236 12.63 -36.69 -4.53
C GLY A 236 11.30 -37.36 -4.24
N THR A 237 11.32 -38.65 -3.95
CA THR A 237 10.11 -39.44 -3.64
C THR A 237 9.40 -38.93 -2.37
N PRO A 238 8.09 -39.20 -2.20
CA PRO A 238 7.40 -38.92 -0.94
C PRO A 238 8.09 -39.57 0.25
N GLY A 239 8.08 -38.89 1.41
CA GLY A 239 8.65 -39.44 2.65
C GLY A 239 10.18 -39.32 2.80
N THR A 240 10.88 -38.66 1.90
CA THR A 240 12.36 -38.50 1.97
C THR A 240 12.82 -37.31 2.81
N GLY A 241 11.96 -36.73 3.63
CA GLY A 241 12.32 -35.65 4.56
C GLY A 241 12.48 -34.27 3.97
N LYS A 242 11.97 -33.99 2.75
CA LYS A 242 12.12 -32.66 2.11
C LYS A 242 11.54 -31.51 2.95
N THR A 243 10.33 -31.67 3.45
CA THR A 243 9.66 -30.66 4.31
C THR A 243 10.42 -30.50 5.63
N GLU A 244 10.83 -31.61 6.23
CA GLU A 244 11.60 -31.58 7.46
C GLU A 244 12.97 -30.89 7.27
N LEU A 245 13.63 -31.12 6.13
CA LEU A 245 14.87 -30.43 5.80
C LEU A 245 14.69 -28.91 5.75
N VAL A 246 13.61 -28.41 5.14
CA VAL A 246 13.31 -26.97 5.09
C VAL A 246 13.12 -26.40 6.51
N GLN A 247 12.41 -27.12 7.39
CA GLN A 247 12.24 -26.72 8.78
C GLN A 247 13.58 -26.69 9.55
N GLN A 248 14.43 -27.68 9.37
CA GLN A 248 15.75 -27.69 10.02
C GLN A 248 16.69 -26.62 9.46
N LEU A 249 16.59 -26.27 8.17
CA LEU A 249 17.30 -25.12 7.59
C LEU A 249 16.82 -23.79 8.17
N ALA A 250 15.52 -23.62 8.38
CA ALA A 250 14.94 -22.45 9.02
C ALA A 250 15.49 -22.26 10.45
N ILE A 251 15.51 -23.35 11.24
CA ILE A 251 16.11 -23.33 12.59
C ILE A 251 17.60 -22.97 12.52
N ALA A 252 18.36 -23.62 11.65
CA ALA A 252 19.81 -23.41 11.54
C ALA A 252 20.18 -22.00 11.10
N THR A 253 19.33 -21.34 10.33
CA THR A 253 19.56 -20.00 9.79
C THR A 253 18.77 -18.90 10.51
N GLN A 254 17.98 -19.27 11.54
CA GLN A 254 17.11 -18.39 12.32
C GLN A 254 16.13 -17.57 11.46
N ARG A 255 15.50 -18.25 10.51
CA ARG A 255 14.53 -17.66 9.56
C ARG A 255 13.18 -18.32 9.73
N ASP A 256 12.15 -17.51 9.67
CA ASP A 256 10.78 -17.98 9.69
C ASP A 256 10.42 -18.65 8.34
N LEU A 257 9.47 -19.58 8.37
CA LEU A 257 9.03 -20.42 7.28
C LEU A 257 7.67 -19.99 6.77
#